data_6bb4f503a269a34b23552d739b8037a1
#
_entry.id   6bb4f503a269a34b23552d739b8037a1
#
_cell.length_a   1.000
_cell.length_b   1.000
_cell.length_c   1.000
_cell.angle_alpha   90.00
_cell.angle_beta   90.00
_cell.angle_gamma   90.00
#
_symmetry.space_group_name_H-M   'P 1'
#
loop_
_entity.id
_entity.type
_entity.pdbx_description
1 polymer ?
#
loop_
_entity_poly.entity_id
_entity_poly.type
_entity_poly.pdbx_seq_one_letter_code
_entity_poly.pdbx_strand_id
1 'polypeptide(L)'
;MNTLTNAPLADLLQRLFAEAEASAPGDSPALADLSEAELKRLMGSKTEYREFYGRLKDLALPVSRETGCLLYMLARSSSARSIVEFGTSFGLSTLHLAAALRDNGGGRLLGSEFEPSKAERARRNLAVGGLLDLVELREGDALQTLAKDLPDSIDLVLLDGAKALYPEVLALLESRLRPGALVIADNAEHSPEYLAHVRSPANGYLSTPFAEDVELSMRLG
;
A
#
# COMPACT_ATOMS: atom_id res chain seq x y z
N MET A 1 -2.69 -9.20 -23.49
CA MET A 1 -3.95 -9.41 -22.72
C MET A 1 -3.82 -8.55 -21.47
N ASN A 2 -4.86 -7.91 -20.98
CA ASN A 2 -4.81 -7.02 -19.82
C ASN A 2 -5.62 -7.65 -18.67
N THR A 3 -4.93 -8.11 -17.62
CA THR A 3 -5.56 -8.79 -16.48
C THR A 3 -6.51 -7.87 -15.73
N LEU A 4 -6.16 -6.58 -15.57
CA LEU A 4 -6.91 -5.63 -14.75
C LEU A 4 -8.36 -5.41 -15.23
N THR A 5 -8.57 -5.36 -16.56
CA THR A 5 -9.87 -4.98 -17.16
C THR A 5 -10.68 -6.18 -17.62
N ASN A 6 -10.28 -7.40 -17.28
CA ASN A 6 -11.00 -8.62 -17.65
C ASN A 6 -11.49 -9.40 -16.42
N ALA A 7 -12.56 -10.18 -16.61
CA ALA A 7 -13.01 -11.12 -15.59
C ALA A 7 -11.93 -12.18 -15.30
N PRO A 8 -11.82 -12.68 -14.08
CA PRO A 8 -12.69 -12.38 -12.92
C PRO A 8 -12.32 -11.10 -12.15
N LEU A 9 -11.16 -10.49 -12.47
CA LEU A 9 -10.61 -9.41 -11.65
C LEU A 9 -11.41 -8.11 -11.74
N ALA A 10 -11.84 -7.72 -12.94
CA ALA A 10 -12.63 -6.50 -13.13
C ALA A 10 -13.92 -6.52 -12.30
N ASP A 11 -14.66 -7.66 -12.34
CA ASP A 11 -15.90 -7.83 -11.58
C ASP A 11 -15.65 -7.84 -10.07
N LEU A 12 -14.53 -8.44 -9.65
CA LEU A 12 -14.13 -8.46 -8.24
C LEU A 12 -13.84 -7.03 -7.74
N LEU A 13 -13.02 -6.26 -8.46
CA LEU A 13 -12.68 -4.89 -8.09
C LEU A 13 -13.91 -4.00 -8.00
N GLN A 14 -14.83 -4.11 -8.97
CA GLN A 14 -16.08 -3.36 -8.93
C GLN A 14 -16.87 -3.63 -7.64
N ARG A 15 -17.00 -4.90 -7.23
CA ARG A 15 -17.68 -5.28 -5.99
C ARG A 15 -16.97 -4.76 -4.74
N LEU A 16 -15.64 -4.92 -4.68
CA LEU A 16 -14.85 -4.50 -3.52
C LEU A 16 -14.86 -2.99 -3.31
N PHE A 17 -14.79 -2.21 -4.38
CA PHE A 17 -14.93 -0.75 -4.28
C PHE A 17 -16.34 -0.33 -3.88
N ALA A 18 -17.38 -0.95 -4.44
CA ALA A 18 -18.76 -0.66 -4.04
C ALA A 18 -19.01 -0.99 -2.55
N GLU A 19 -18.42 -2.07 -2.04
CA GLU A 19 -18.48 -2.43 -0.62
C GLU A 19 -17.75 -1.39 0.26
N ALA A 20 -16.56 -0.94 -0.15
CA ALA A 20 -15.80 0.07 0.57
C ALA A 20 -16.55 1.42 0.61
N GLU A 21 -17.14 1.84 -0.51
CA GLU A 21 -17.97 3.06 -0.61
C GLU A 21 -19.20 3.00 0.31
N ALA A 22 -19.79 1.82 0.50
CA ALA A 22 -20.94 1.63 1.38
C ALA A 22 -20.59 1.65 2.90
N SER A 23 -19.31 1.57 3.25
CA SER A 23 -18.81 1.48 4.63
C SER A 23 -17.65 2.44 4.88
N ALA A 24 -17.79 3.70 4.45
CA ALA A 24 -16.74 4.71 4.60
C ALA A 24 -16.34 4.95 6.07
N PRO A 25 -15.04 5.10 6.38
CA PRO A 25 -14.53 5.26 7.74
C PRO A 25 -15.10 6.47 8.49
N GLY A 26 -15.42 7.57 7.77
CA GLY A 26 -15.93 8.80 8.36
C GLY A 26 -17.27 8.65 9.11
N ASP A 27 -18.11 7.68 8.71
CA ASP A 27 -19.39 7.40 9.32
C ASP A 27 -19.33 6.19 10.25
N SER A 28 -18.13 5.67 10.54
CA SER A 28 -17.99 4.44 11.31
C SER A 28 -18.26 4.67 12.80
N PRO A 29 -19.14 3.86 13.42
CA PRO A 29 -19.32 3.84 14.87
C PRO A 29 -18.02 3.57 15.65
N ALA A 30 -17.03 2.93 15.02
CA ALA A 30 -15.74 2.62 15.63
C ALA A 30 -14.89 3.87 15.96
N LEU A 31 -15.20 5.01 15.36
CA LEU A 31 -14.51 6.28 15.57
C LEU A 31 -15.41 7.34 16.22
N ALA A 32 -16.69 7.04 16.47
CA ALA A 32 -17.67 8.02 16.93
C ALA A 32 -17.39 8.60 18.35
N ASP A 33 -16.58 7.90 19.13
CA ASP A 33 -16.15 8.31 20.47
C ASP A 33 -14.89 9.19 20.47
N LEU A 34 -14.25 9.38 19.31
CA LEU A 34 -13.00 10.12 19.17
C LEU A 34 -13.27 11.54 18.65
N SER A 35 -12.66 12.52 19.28
CA SER A 35 -12.58 13.89 18.76
C SER A 35 -11.61 13.96 17.57
N GLU A 36 -11.75 14.99 16.73
CA GLU A 36 -10.84 15.25 15.60
C GLU A 36 -9.37 15.37 16.06
N ALA A 37 -9.13 15.97 17.22
CA ALA A 37 -7.80 16.11 17.80
C ALA A 37 -7.22 14.74 18.20
N GLU A 38 -8.03 13.85 18.76
CA GLU A 38 -7.63 12.48 19.12
C GLU A 38 -7.38 11.62 17.89
N LEU A 39 -8.22 11.73 16.86
CA LEU A 39 -8.02 11.07 15.57
C LEU A 39 -6.65 11.47 14.98
N LYS A 40 -6.38 12.76 14.89
CA LYS A 40 -5.11 13.26 14.37
C LYS A 40 -3.91 12.80 15.21
N ARG A 41 -4.05 12.78 16.53
CA ARG A 41 -3.01 12.29 17.45
C ARG A 41 -2.72 10.81 17.24
N LEU A 42 -3.76 9.97 17.17
CA LEU A 42 -3.64 8.52 16.98
C LEU A 42 -3.08 8.16 15.61
N MET A 43 -3.52 8.82 14.55
CA MET A 43 -2.98 8.64 13.20
C MET A 43 -1.49 8.97 13.11
N GLY A 44 -1.02 9.99 13.86
CA GLY A 44 0.38 10.39 13.93
C GLY A 44 1.22 9.61 14.95
N SER A 45 0.63 8.66 15.69
CA SER A 45 1.32 7.93 16.75
C SER A 45 2.09 6.73 16.22
N LYS A 46 3.40 6.68 16.50
CA LYS A 46 4.27 5.53 16.16
C LYS A 46 4.08 4.33 17.11
N THR A 47 3.33 4.48 18.19
CA THR A 47 3.13 3.43 19.21
C THR A 47 1.67 2.99 19.35
N GLU A 48 0.71 3.89 19.12
CA GLU A 48 -0.73 3.63 19.29
C GLU A 48 -1.44 3.27 17.96
N TYR A 49 -0.71 3.24 16.84
CA TYR A 49 -1.29 2.97 15.52
C TYR A 49 -2.05 1.63 15.47
N ARG A 50 -1.59 0.60 16.21
CA ARG A 50 -2.26 -0.72 16.22
C ARG A 50 -3.64 -0.64 16.88
N GLU A 51 -3.77 0.11 17.96
CA GLU A 51 -5.07 0.33 18.61
C GLU A 51 -5.99 1.08 17.67
N PHE A 52 -5.51 2.15 17.06
CA PHE A 52 -6.29 2.97 16.12
C PHE A 52 -6.77 2.16 14.91
N TYR A 53 -5.85 1.54 14.16
CA TYR A 53 -6.21 0.76 12.98
C TYR A 53 -6.93 -0.54 13.33
N GLY A 54 -6.74 -1.09 14.52
CA GLY A 54 -7.50 -2.23 15.05
C GLY A 54 -9.00 -1.92 15.23
N ARG A 55 -9.37 -0.67 15.57
CA ARG A 55 -10.77 -0.23 15.56
C ARG A 55 -11.40 -0.27 14.16
N LEU A 56 -10.59 -0.14 13.12
CA LEU A 56 -10.99 -0.13 11.71
C LEU A 56 -10.84 -1.50 11.02
N LYS A 57 -10.70 -2.59 11.79
CA LYS A 57 -10.46 -3.94 11.26
C LYS A 57 -11.55 -4.43 10.29
N ASP A 58 -12.78 -4.05 10.53
CA ASP A 58 -13.94 -4.48 9.75
C ASP A 58 -14.21 -3.57 8.52
N LEU A 59 -13.44 -2.49 8.37
CA LEU A 59 -13.58 -1.54 7.27
C LEU A 59 -12.49 -1.76 6.21
N ALA A 60 -12.90 -1.71 4.94
CA ALA A 60 -11.96 -1.52 3.87
C ALA A 60 -11.36 -0.10 3.97
N LEU A 61 -10.05 -0.01 3.78
CA LEU A 61 -9.34 1.27 3.68
C LEU A 61 -8.61 1.25 2.32
N PRO A 62 -9.33 1.33 1.19
CA PRO A 62 -8.72 1.22 -0.12
C PRO A 62 -8.11 2.54 -0.55
N VAL A 63 -7.09 2.46 -1.39
CA VAL A 63 -6.74 3.57 -2.29
C VAL A 63 -7.93 3.94 -3.18
N SER A 64 -7.96 5.15 -3.74
CA SER A 64 -8.98 5.52 -4.73
C SER A 64 -8.91 4.63 -5.98
N ARG A 65 -9.98 4.62 -6.79
CA ARG A 65 -9.97 3.88 -8.08
C ARG A 65 -8.89 4.42 -9.01
N GLU A 66 -8.70 5.73 -9.02
CA GLU A 66 -7.68 6.44 -9.79
C GLU A 66 -6.29 6.04 -9.35
N THR A 67 -6.04 6.01 -8.04
CA THR A 67 -4.76 5.56 -7.47
C THR A 67 -4.51 4.09 -7.76
N GLY A 68 -5.53 3.22 -7.68
CA GLY A 68 -5.41 1.82 -8.11
C GLY A 68 -4.97 1.69 -9.57
N CYS A 69 -5.60 2.43 -10.49
CA CYS A 69 -5.20 2.48 -11.90
C CYS A 69 -3.77 3.03 -12.07
N LEU A 70 -3.41 4.07 -11.33
CA LEU A 70 -2.05 4.64 -11.33
C LEU A 70 -1.01 3.59 -10.93
N LEU A 71 -1.24 2.85 -9.83
CA LEU A 71 -0.36 1.79 -9.35
C LEU A 71 -0.12 0.74 -10.44
N TYR A 72 -1.19 0.26 -11.09
CA TYR A 72 -1.06 -0.67 -12.21
C TYR A 72 -0.23 -0.07 -13.36
N MET A 73 -0.53 1.17 -13.77
CA MET A 73 0.18 1.84 -14.87
C MET A 73 1.67 2.04 -14.56
N LEU A 74 2.01 2.47 -13.36
CA LEU A 74 3.40 2.67 -12.92
C LEU A 74 4.17 1.34 -12.88
N ALA A 75 3.57 0.29 -12.31
CA ALA A 75 4.17 -1.04 -12.28
C ALA A 75 4.36 -1.63 -13.69
N ARG A 76 3.43 -1.34 -14.62
CA ARG A 76 3.54 -1.74 -16.04
C ARG A 76 4.64 -0.97 -16.76
N SER A 77 4.65 0.37 -16.65
CA SER A 77 5.59 1.23 -17.36
C SER A 77 7.05 1.04 -16.92
N SER A 78 7.25 0.74 -15.63
CA SER A 78 8.57 0.41 -15.08
C SER A 78 8.98 -1.05 -15.30
N SER A 79 8.10 -1.89 -15.88
CA SER A 79 8.30 -3.34 -16.00
C SER A 79 8.62 -4.00 -14.65
N ALA A 80 7.99 -3.54 -13.57
CA ALA A 80 8.24 -3.99 -12.21
C ALA A 80 8.04 -5.51 -12.08
N ARG A 81 8.97 -6.17 -11.39
CA ARG A 81 8.96 -7.61 -11.08
C ARG A 81 9.04 -7.89 -9.59
N SER A 82 9.48 -6.91 -8.81
CA SER A 82 9.67 -7.00 -7.37
C SER A 82 9.01 -5.79 -6.72
N ILE A 83 7.90 -6.03 -6.02
CA ILE A 83 7.07 -5.00 -5.41
C ILE A 83 6.97 -5.25 -3.91
N VAL A 84 7.05 -4.19 -3.10
CA VAL A 84 6.78 -4.24 -1.66
C VAL A 84 5.61 -3.32 -1.34
N GLU A 85 4.65 -3.80 -0.55
CA GLU A 85 3.48 -3.06 -0.11
C GLU A 85 3.41 -3.03 1.42
N PHE A 86 3.30 -1.85 1.98
CA PHE A 86 3.01 -1.63 3.38
C PHE A 86 1.56 -1.18 3.56
N GLY A 87 0.73 -2.05 4.17
CA GLY A 87 -0.70 -1.82 4.35
C GLY A 87 -1.54 -2.48 3.27
N THR A 88 -1.72 -3.80 3.36
CA THR A 88 -2.51 -4.57 2.37
C THR A 88 -4.02 -4.40 2.56
N SER A 89 -4.52 -4.22 3.79
CA SER A 89 -5.94 -4.18 4.11
C SER A 89 -6.72 -5.36 3.49
N PHE A 90 -7.78 -5.11 2.71
CA PHE A 90 -8.53 -6.16 2.00
C PHE A 90 -7.94 -6.51 0.62
N GLY A 91 -6.79 -5.93 0.25
CA GLY A 91 -6.01 -6.27 -0.94
C GLY A 91 -6.41 -5.56 -2.22
N LEU A 92 -7.09 -4.39 -2.17
CA LEU A 92 -7.50 -3.69 -3.39
C LEU A 92 -6.30 -3.14 -4.17
N SER A 93 -5.38 -2.45 -3.52
CA SER A 93 -4.10 -2.01 -4.12
C SER A 93 -3.26 -3.21 -4.57
N THR A 94 -3.19 -4.25 -3.73
CA THR A 94 -2.48 -5.49 -4.02
C THR A 94 -2.96 -6.16 -5.30
N LEU A 95 -4.29 -6.18 -5.54
CA LEU A 95 -4.88 -6.73 -6.77
C LEU A 95 -4.44 -5.97 -8.02
N HIS A 96 -4.36 -4.63 -7.96
CA HIS A 96 -3.87 -3.81 -9.08
C HIS A 96 -2.38 -4.07 -9.36
N LEU A 97 -1.56 -4.10 -8.31
CA LEU A 97 -0.12 -4.36 -8.42
C LEU A 97 0.17 -5.79 -8.90
N ALA A 98 -0.53 -6.78 -8.36
CA ALA A 98 -0.39 -8.18 -8.78
C ALA A 98 -0.87 -8.42 -10.23
N ALA A 99 -1.93 -7.70 -10.67
CA ALA A 99 -2.34 -7.72 -12.08
C ALA A 99 -1.25 -7.17 -13.00
N ALA A 100 -0.56 -6.11 -12.59
CA ALA A 100 0.58 -5.56 -13.34
C ALA A 100 1.73 -6.57 -13.41
N LEU A 101 2.06 -7.25 -12.31
CA LEU A 101 3.06 -8.33 -12.30
C LEU A 101 2.67 -9.45 -13.26
N ARG A 102 1.41 -9.91 -13.26
CA ARG A 102 0.90 -10.92 -14.19
C ARG A 102 1.13 -10.51 -15.63
N ASP A 103 0.79 -9.28 -15.98
CA ASP A 103 0.91 -8.73 -17.34
C ASP A 103 2.36 -8.38 -17.71
N ASN A 104 3.27 -8.26 -16.74
CA ASN A 104 4.72 -8.14 -16.94
C ASN A 104 5.40 -9.52 -17.15
N GLY A 105 4.64 -10.63 -17.15
CA GLY A 105 5.16 -11.99 -17.27
C GLY A 105 5.60 -12.60 -15.94
N GLY A 106 5.03 -12.16 -14.83
CA GLY A 106 5.28 -12.65 -13.47
C GLY A 106 6.17 -11.72 -12.64
N GLY A 107 6.47 -12.14 -11.44
CA GLY A 107 7.20 -11.40 -10.43
C GLY A 107 6.72 -11.77 -9.03
N ARG A 108 7.08 -10.97 -8.03
CA ARG A 108 6.68 -11.18 -6.64
C ARG A 108 6.25 -9.86 -6.01
N LEU A 109 5.13 -9.89 -5.31
CA LEU A 109 4.68 -8.83 -4.44
C LEU A 109 4.80 -9.32 -2.99
N LEU A 110 5.50 -8.57 -2.16
CA LEU A 110 5.59 -8.76 -0.72
C LEU A 110 4.70 -7.74 -0.03
N GLY A 111 3.56 -8.19 0.51
CA GLY A 111 2.62 -7.37 1.27
C GLY A 111 2.79 -7.54 2.78
N SER A 112 2.50 -6.49 3.55
CA SER A 112 2.48 -6.54 5.01
C SER A 112 1.14 -6.04 5.54
N GLU A 113 0.50 -6.86 6.41
CA GLU A 113 -0.76 -6.54 7.08
C GLU A 113 -0.70 -7.00 8.54
N PHE A 114 -0.99 -6.11 9.48
CA PHE A 114 -0.90 -6.46 10.90
C PHE A 114 -2.18 -7.10 11.46
N GLU A 115 -3.34 -6.82 10.83
CA GLU A 115 -4.63 -7.32 11.27
C GLU A 115 -4.93 -8.68 10.60
N PRO A 116 -4.98 -9.80 11.37
CA PRO A 116 -5.15 -11.13 10.79
C PRO A 116 -6.42 -11.31 9.96
N SER A 117 -7.53 -10.70 10.40
CA SER A 117 -8.82 -10.79 9.69
C SER A 117 -8.77 -10.12 8.31
N LYS A 118 -8.06 -8.99 8.21
CA LYS A 118 -7.81 -8.31 6.93
C LYS A 118 -6.90 -9.13 6.03
N ALA A 119 -5.80 -9.66 6.57
CA ALA A 119 -4.87 -10.50 5.83
C ALA A 119 -5.56 -11.75 5.25
N GLU A 120 -6.41 -12.42 6.03
CA GLU A 120 -7.20 -13.55 5.55
C GLU A 120 -8.16 -13.14 4.43
N ARG A 121 -8.82 -11.98 4.57
CA ARG A 121 -9.71 -11.46 3.54
C ARG A 121 -8.96 -11.11 2.26
N ALA A 122 -7.79 -10.46 2.37
CA ALA A 122 -6.94 -10.17 1.22
C ALA A 122 -6.53 -11.44 0.47
N ARG A 123 -6.13 -12.52 1.17
CA ARG A 123 -5.83 -13.81 0.54
C ARG A 123 -7.02 -14.39 -0.22
N ARG A 124 -8.23 -14.32 0.34
CA ARG A 124 -9.45 -14.75 -0.35
C ARG A 124 -9.71 -13.94 -1.62
N ASN A 125 -9.59 -12.61 -1.55
CA ASN A 125 -9.77 -11.73 -2.70
C ASN A 125 -8.72 -11.99 -3.78
N LEU A 126 -7.45 -12.16 -3.42
CA LEU A 126 -6.36 -12.52 -4.33
C LEU A 126 -6.59 -13.89 -5.00
N ALA A 127 -7.11 -14.88 -4.26
CA ALA A 127 -7.46 -16.18 -4.81
C ALA A 127 -8.60 -16.07 -5.83
N VAL A 128 -9.67 -15.31 -5.53
CA VAL A 128 -10.78 -15.05 -6.45
C VAL A 128 -10.31 -14.31 -7.69
N GLY A 129 -9.38 -13.33 -7.53
CA GLY A 129 -8.77 -12.62 -8.65
C GLY A 129 -7.76 -13.44 -9.45
N GLY A 130 -7.40 -14.66 -9.02
CA GLY A 130 -6.42 -15.52 -9.68
C GLY A 130 -4.99 -15.00 -9.59
N LEU A 131 -4.64 -14.27 -8.51
CA LEU A 131 -3.35 -13.57 -8.36
C LEU A 131 -2.58 -13.96 -7.08
N LEU A 132 -3.12 -14.89 -6.27
CA LEU A 132 -2.50 -15.28 -5.00
C LEU A 132 -1.10 -15.88 -5.16
N ASP A 133 -0.82 -16.51 -6.28
CA ASP A 133 0.48 -17.11 -6.62
C ASP A 133 1.61 -16.09 -6.79
N LEU A 134 1.28 -14.81 -6.99
CA LEU A 134 2.25 -13.72 -7.14
C LEU A 134 2.51 -12.96 -5.82
N VAL A 135 1.75 -13.25 -4.76
CA VAL A 135 1.74 -12.46 -3.54
C VAL A 135 2.17 -13.27 -2.33
N GLU A 136 3.19 -12.80 -1.64
CA GLU A 136 3.52 -13.22 -0.29
C GLU A 136 2.97 -12.19 0.69
N LEU A 137 1.95 -12.56 1.46
CA LEU A 137 1.36 -11.68 2.47
C LEU A 137 1.87 -12.07 3.86
N ARG A 138 2.63 -11.17 4.48
CA ARG A 138 3.18 -11.30 5.82
C ARG A 138 2.27 -10.66 6.85
N GLU A 139 1.84 -11.47 7.81
CA GLU A 139 1.04 -11.00 8.94
C GLU A 139 1.92 -10.51 10.07
N GLY A 140 1.55 -9.37 10.64
CA GLY A 140 2.19 -8.79 11.81
C GLY A 140 2.73 -7.39 11.58
N ASP A 141 3.54 -6.95 12.54
CA ASP A 141 4.17 -5.64 12.51
C ASP A 141 5.12 -5.49 11.32
N ALA A 142 4.86 -4.50 10.47
CA ALA A 142 5.69 -4.23 9.29
C ALA A 142 7.16 -3.99 9.64
N LEU A 143 7.45 -3.35 10.77
CA LEU A 143 8.83 -3.14 11.22
C LEU A 143 9.57 -4.43 11.56
N GLN A 144 8.85 -5.54 11.74
CA GLN A 144 9.42 -6.87 11.96
C GLN A 144 9.34 -7.73 10.69
N THR A 145 8.20 -7.68 10.00
CA THR A 145 7.94 -8.53 8.84
C THR A 145 8.68 -8.07 7.59
N LEU A 146 8.90 -6.76 7.43
CA LEU A 146 9.68 -6.17 6.34
C LEU A 146 11.17 -5.94 6.70
N ALA A 147 11.61 -6.33 7.91
CA ALA A 147 13.02 -6.23 8.31
C ALA A 147 13.89 -7.39 7.81
N LYS A 148 13.31 -8.45 7.24
CA LYS A 148 14.01 -9.68 6.88
C LYS A 148 13.48 -10.25 5.57
N ASP A 149 14.31 -11.07 4.93
CA ASP A 149 13.97 -11.83 3.72
C ASP A 149 13.37 -10.93 2.62
N LEU A 150 13.92 -9.71 2.48
CA LEU A 150 13.56 -8.78 1.41
C LEU A 150 14.14 -9.25 0.08
N PRO A 151 13.50 -8.90 -1.05
CA PRO A 151 14.11 -9.06 -2.37
C PRO A 151 15.46 -8.34 -2.45
N ASP A 152 16.40 -8.89 -3.23
CA ASP A 152 17.72 -8.25 -3.45
C ASP A 152 17.60 -6.90 -4.16
N SER A 153 16.56 -6.73 -4.97
CA SER A 153 16.25 -5.51 -5.68
C SER A 153 14.74 -5.26 -5.67
N ILE A 154 14.34 -4.05 -5.36
CA ILE A 154 12.93 -3.60 -5.34
C ILE A 154 12.71 -2.59 -6.46
N ASP A 155 11.68 -2.82 -7.28
CA ASP A 155 11.29 -1.97 -8.40
C ASP A 155 10.27 -0.92 -8.01
N LEU A 156 9.35 -1.27 -7.10
CA LEU A 156 8.26 -0.41 -6.68
C LEU A 156 7.88 -0.69 -5.22
N VAL A 157 7.62 0.39 -4.47
CA VAL A 157 7.09 0.35 -3.11
C VAL A 157 5.78 1.12 -3.06
N LEU A 158 4.77 0.54 -2.42
CA LEU A 158 3.57 1.25 -1.98
C LEU A 158 3.61 1.40 -0.46
N LEU A 159 3.48 2.62 0.02
CA LEU A 159 3.29 2.97 1.42
C LEU A 159 1.83 3.40 1.61
N ASP A 160 1.01 2.54 2.20
CA ASP A 160 -0.42 2.77 2.48
C ASP A 160 -0.85 2.18 3.83
N GLY A 161 0.09 1.99 4.73
CA GLY A 161 -0.15 1.56 6.10
C GLY A 161 -0.31 2.73 7.09
N ALA A 162 0.11 2.52 8.33
CA ALA A 162 0.13 3.56 9.35
C ALA A 162 1.09 4.69 8.95
N LYS A 163 0.54 5.87 8.69
CA LYS A 163 1.27 7.01 8.08
C LYS A 163 2.48 7.47 8.91
N ALA A 164 2.37 7.36 10.24
CA ALA A 164 3.48 7.66 11.16
C ALA A 164 4.71 6.76 10.97
N LEU A 165 4.57 5.58 10.36
CA LEU A 165 5.66 4.61 10.17
C LEU A 165 6.31 4.68 8.78
N TYR A 166 5.89 5.57 7.90
CA TYR A 166 6.45 5.67 6.54
C TYR A 166 7.98 5.88 6.54
N PRO A 167 8.56 6.75 7.39
CA PRO A 167 10.01 6.92 7.43
C PRO A 167 10.75 5.63 7.82
N GLU A 168 10.26 4.93 8.85
CA GLU A 168 10.88 3.71 9.36
C GLU A 168 10.75 2.55 8.35
N VAL A 169 9.58 2.41 7.72
CA VAL A 169 9.37 1.38 6.68
C VAL A 169 10.24 1.68 5.46
N LEU A 170 10.30 2.94 5.00
CA LEU A 170 11.19 3.30 3.89
C LEU A 170 12.65 2.98 4.22
N ALA A 171 13.12 3.31 5.43
CA ALA A 171 14.48 3.04 5.85
C ALA A 171 14.85 1.54 5.83
N LEU A 172 13.89 0.63 6.11
CA LEU A 172 14.10 -0.82 5.97
C LEU A 172 14.32 -1.25 4.51
N LEU A 173 13.65 -0.57 3.56
CA LEU A 173 13.61 -0.96 2.15
C LEU A 173 14.66 -0.23 1.31
N GLU A 174 15.12 0.94 1.76
CA GLU A 174 15.88 1.91 0.96
C GLU A 174 17.15 1.32 0.34
N SER A 175 17.88 0.49 1.08
CA SER A 175 19.11 -0.15 0.58
C SER A 175 18.87 -1.19 -0.52
N ARG A 176 17.61 -1.59 -0.74
CA ARG A 176 17.18 -2.54 -1.77
C ARG A 176 16.49 -1.88 -2.96
N LEU A 177 16.23 -0.57 -2.89
CA LEU A 177 15.66 0.17 -4.01
C LEU A 177 16.71 0.31 -5.12
N ARG A 178 16.40 -0.21 -6.31
CA ARG A 178 17.29 0.01 -7.46
C ARG A 178 17.21 1.47 -7.95
N PRO A 179 18.21 1.96 -8.67
CA PRO A 179 18.07 3.22 -9.42
C PRO A 179 16.82 3.17 -10.32
N GLY A 180 16.00 4.22 -10.26
CA GLY A 180 14.73 4.29 -10.98
C GLY A 180 13.57 3.53 -10.31
N ALA A 181 13.76 2.94 -9.12
CA ALA A 181 12.65 2.39 -8.34
C ALA A 181 11.66 3.48 -7.95
N LEU A 182 10.37 3.14 -7.96
CA LEU A 182 9.29 4.07 -7.59
C LEU A 182 8.83 3.80 -6.16
N VAL A 183 8.59 4.87 -5.41
CA VAL A 183 7.93 4.84 -4.11
C VAL A 183 6.67 5.69 -4.21
N ILE A 184 5.53 5.06 -3.99
CA ILE A 184 4.21 5.70 -3.98
C ILE A 184 3.74 5.72 -2.53
N ALA A 185 3.41 6.90 -2.00
CA ALA A 185 2.89 7.06 -0.64
C ALA A 185 1.50 7.66 -0.70
N ASP A 186 0.52 6.90 -0.21
CA ASP A 186 -0.87 7.32 -0.11
C ASP A 186 -1.08 8.14 1.17
N ASN A 187 -1.89 9.22 1.09
CA ASN A 187 -2.12 10.21 2.16
C ASN A 187 -0.81 10.70 2.83
N ALA A 188 0.18 10.99 2.00
CA ALA A 188 1.55 11.31 2.43
C ALA A 188 1.64 12.59 3.28
N GLU A 189 0.65 13.49 3.19
CA GLU A 189 0.54 14.70 4.01
C GLU A 189 0.44 14.41 5.52
N HIS A 190 0.02 13.19 5.88
CA HIS A 190 0.00 12.73 7.27
C HIS A 190 1.36 12.19 7.76
N SER A 191 2.40 12.21 6.91
CA SER A 191 3.76 11.78 7.22
C SER A 191 4.80 12.85 6.85
N PRO A 192 4.85 13.98 7.58
CA PRO A 192 5.73 15.10 7.22
C PRO A 192 7.22 14.76 7.27
N GLU A 193 7.65 13.85 8.15
CA GLU A 193 9.04 13.36 8.20
C GLU A 193 9.42 12.61 6.91
N TYR A 194 8.51 11.77 6.39
CA TYR A 194 8.68 11.08 5.12
C TYR A 194 8.79 12.07 3.96
N LEU A 195 7.86 13.04 3.87
CA LEU A 195 7.88 14.06 2.83
C LEU A 195 9.16 14.89 2.85
N ALA A 196 9.63 15.29 4.05
CA ALA A 196 10.88 16.01 4.19
C ALA A 196 12.08 15.18 3.69
N HIS A 197 12.07 13.86 3.91
CA HIS A 197 13.11 12.95 3.44
C HIS A 197 13.12 12.83 1.92
N VAL A 198 12.01 12.45 1.29
CA VAL A 198 11.98 12.17 -0.16
C VAL A 198 12.03 13.41 -1.04
N ARG A 199 11.60 14.57 -0.51
CA ARG A 199 11.67 15.85 -1.22
C ARG A 199 13.02 16.54 -1.11
N SER A 200 13.94 16.03 -0.26
CA SER A 200 15.31 16.54 -0.17
C SER A 200 16.19 15.90 -1.24
N PRO A 201 16.75 16.66 -2.20
CA PRO A 201 17.62 16.12 -3.24
C PRO A 201 18.87 15.41 -2.69
N ALA A 202 19.32 15.80 -1.48
CA ALA A 202 20.48 15.20 -0.82
C ALA A 202 20.26 13.73 -0.44
N ASN A 203 19.02 13.26 -0.35
CA ASN A 203 18.68 11.89 0.01
C ASN A 203 18.54 10.96 -1.20
N GLY A 204 18.84 11.46 -2.41
CA GLY A 204 18.85 10.63 -3.63
C GLY A 204 17.47 10.27 -4.15
N TYR A 205 16.51 11.17 -4.02
CA TYR A 205 15.16 11.05 -4.58
C TYR A 205 14.80 12.24 -5.47
N LEU A 206 14.00 11.97 -6.48
CA LEU A 206 13.17 12.96 -7.16
C LEU A 206 11.72 12.69 -6.73
N SER A 207 11.07 13.69 -6.15
CA SER A 207 9.74 13.52 -5.56
C SER A 207 8.81 14.66 -5.97
N THR A 208 7.54 14.32 -6.18
CA THR A 208 6.49 15.27 -6.57
C THR A 208 5.13 14.81 -6.02
N PRO A 209 4.28 15.73 -5.54
CA PRO A 209 2.90 15.40 -5.26
C PRO A 209 2.18 15.00 -6.55
N PHE A 210 1.36 13.97 -6.46
CA PHE A 210 0.53 13.46 -7.55
C PHE A 210 -0.90 13.22 -7.02
N ALA A 211 -1.90 13.71 -7.74
CA ALA A 211 -3.26 13.80 -7.25
C ALA A 211 -3.36 14.63 -5.94
N GLU A 212 -4.42 14.45 -5.15
CA GLU A 212 -4.64 15.27 -3.95
C GLU A 212 -3.82 14.79 -2.74
N ASP A 213 -3.55 13.49 -2.63
CA ASP A 213 -3.05 12.82 -1.43
C ASP A 213 -1.86 11.88 -1.66
N VAL A 214 -1.41 11.72 -2.90
CA VAL A 214 -0.31 10.80 -3.26
C VAL A 214 0.99 11.57 -3.45
N GLU A 215 2.07 11.08 -2.84
CA GLU A 215 3.44 11.48 -3.18
C GLU A 215 4.10 10.41 -4.02
N LEU A 216 4.57 10.80 -5.22
CA LEU A 216 5.32 9.94 -6.12
C LEU A 216 6.80 10.28 -6.07
N SER A 217 7.61 9.32 -5.68
CA SER A 217 9.07 9.48 -5.57
C SER A 217 9.79 8.44 -6.42
N MET A 218 10.95 8.83 -6.96
CA MET A 218 11.84 7.95 -7.70
C MET A 218 13.23 7.96 -7.09
N ARG A 219 13.80 6.77 -6.84
CA ARG A 219 15.18 6.62 -6.40
C ARG A 219 16.15 6.98 -7.53
N LEU A 220 17.10 7.88 -7.26
CA LEU A 220 18.04 8.38 -8.29
C LEU A 220 19.31 7.54 -8.41
N GLY A 221 19.74 6.85 -7.39
CA GLY A 221 20.98 6.05 -7.41
C GLY A 221 21.90 6.43 -6.28
#